data_f929c68795dc98548bf4bb8ca0c630fe
#
_entry.id   f929c68795dc98548bf4bb8ca0c630fe
#
_cell.length_a   1.000
_cell.length_b   1.000
_cell.length_c   1.000
_cell.angle_alpha   90.00
_cell.angle_beta   90.00
_cell.angle_gamma   90.00
#
_symmetry.space_group_name_H-M   'P 1'
#
loop_
_entity.id
_entity.type
_entity.pdbx_description
1 polymer ?
#
loop_
_entity_poly.entity_id
_entity_poly.type
_entity_poly.pdbx_seq_one_letter_code
_entity_poly.pdbx_strand_id
1 'polypeptide(L)'
;MFDKAKADHAVNFINCLKHTKGRWRGVPFELLPWQDEIIRTLYGTVKENGYRQYNTCYCEIPKKNGKSELAAAIALYMTCGDGEWGAEVYGCASDRQQASIVFDVAVDMVDQCPALKKRIKPVMSVKRLVYKPTNSFYQVLSAEAYTKHGLNVHAVIFDELHAQPNRELFDVMTKGSGDARTQPLFFLITTAGTDRNSVCFEQHQKALDIIEGRKIDPTFYPVIYGASDEDDWSSEDVWYKANPSLGYTIDIEKVQNAYISAKENAAEENVFRQLRLNQWVKQSTRWMQMDKWDACSFAVNEEELLGRECYGGLDLSSSTDITAFVLVFPPRNDTEKYVILPYFWIPEDNMRLRVRRDHVPYDVWAAEGCLKTTEGNVIHYGFIEQFIDGLGKKFHIKEIAFDRWGAVQMVQNLEGMGFTVVPFGQGYKDMSPPTKELMKLTLEERIAHGGHKVLRWMMDNVFVRQDPAGNIKMDKEKSTEKIDGAVATVMALDRAIRNEGSDGSVYDDRGIIVF
;
A
#
# COMPACT_ATOMS: atom_id res chain seq x y z
N MET A 1 -31.05 -16.95 -11.17
CA MET A 1 -32.49 -16.62 -11.05
C MET A 1 -32.64 -15.62 -9.91
N PHE A 2 -33.62 -14.71 -9.96
CA PHE A 2 -33.88 -13.76 -8.86
C PHE A 2 -35.12 -14.16 -8.07
N ASP A 3 -34.94 -14.36 -6.76
CA ASP A 3 -36.01 -14.67 -5.81
C ASP A 3 -36.37 -13.40 -4.99
N LYS A 4 -37.45 -12.75 -5.38
CA LYS A 4 -37.90 -11.52 -4.73
C LYS A 4 -38.28 -11.72 -3.25
N ALA A 5 -38.83 -12.89 -2.89
CA ALA A 5 -39.25 -13.15 -1.51
C ALA A 5 -38.02 -13.22 -0.55
N LYS A 6 -36.92 -13.85 -1.00
CA LYS A 6 -35.68 -13.88 -0.23
C LYS A 6 -35.04 -12.50 -0.12
N ALA A 7 -35.03 -11.74 -1.22
CA ALA A 7 -34.54 -10.36 -1.20
C ALA A 7 -35.36 -9.49 -0.21
N ASP A 8 -36.69 -9.52 -0.32
CA ASP A 8 -37.58 -8.78 0.57
C ASP A 8 -37.44 -9.23 2.03
N HIS A 9 -37.20 -10.53 2.29
CA HIS A 9 -36.99 -11.04 3.65
C HIS A 9 -35.74 -10.41 4.29
N ALA A 10 -34.61 -10.37 3.57
CA ALA A 10 -33.39 -9.77 4.06
C ALA A 10 -33.53 -8.25 4.28
N VAL A 11 -34.14 -7.53 3.34
CA VAL A 11 -34.40 -6.09 3.46
C VAL A 11 -35.30 -5.80 4.65
N ASN A 12 -36.41 -6.55 4.79
CA ASN A 12 -37.36 -6.37 5.90
C ASN A 12 -36.74 -6.64 7.26
N PHE A 13 -35.83 -7.66 7.34
CA PHE A 13 -35.10 -7.92 8.57
C PHE A 13 -34.22 -6.72 8.95
N ILE A 14 -33.46 -6.17 8.00
CA ILE A 14 -32.56 -5.04 8.25
C ILE A 14 -33.37 -3.78 8.61
N ASN A 15 -34.50 -3.52 7.95
CA ASN A 15 -35.35 -2.38 8.24
C ASN A 15 -36.05 -2.46 9.64
N CYS A 16 -36.07 -3.64 10.28
CA CYS A 16 -36.48 -3.77 11.69
C CYS A 16 -35.40 -3.31 12.69
N LEU A 17 -34.16 -3.09 12.25
CA LEU A 17 -33.07 -2.59 13.08
C LEU A 17 -33.13 -1.06 13.21
N LYS A 18 -32.31 -0.50 14.06
CA LYS A 18 -32.22 0.94 14.28
C LYS A 18 -30.78 1.39 14.24
N HIS A 19 -30.55 2.60 13.76
CA HIS A 19 -29.26 3.26 13.83
C HIS A 19 -28.77 3.40 15.27
N THR A 20 -27.44 3.29 15.47
CA THR A 20 -26.86 3.18 16.82
C THR A 20 -26.14 4.44 17.27
N LYS A 21 -25.75 5.34 16.36
CA LYS A 21 -24.84 6.45 16.67
C LYS A 21 -25.35 7.82 16.19
N GLY A 22 -24.86 8.85 16.90
CA GLY A 22 -25.04 10.25 16.53
C GLY A 22 -26.50 10.70 16.44
N ARG A 23 -26.79 11.61 15.52
CA ARG A 23 -28.14 12.15 15.27
C ARG A 23 -29.16 11.10 14.81
N TRP A 24 -28.68 9.98 14.32
CA TRP A 24 -29.51 8.89 13.80
C TRP A 24 -29.89 7.84 14.86
N ARG A 25 -29.33 7.88 16.06
CA ARG A 25 -29.59 6.88 17.09
C ARG A 25 -31.08 6.71 17.38
N GLY A 26 -31.56 5.49 17.25
CA GLY A 26 -32.98 5.15 17.50
C GLY A 26 -33.90 5.33 16.28
N VAL A 27 -33.43 5.97 15.20
CA VAL A 27 -34.14 6.06 13.93
C VAL A 27 -34.12 4.67 13.24
N PRO A 28 -35.22 4.22 12.60
CA PRO A 28 -35.21 2.99 11.80
C PRO A 28 -34.05 2.96 10.80
N PHE A 29 -33.43 1.79 10.63
CA PHE A 29 -32.37 1.60 9.68
C PHE A 29 -32.96 1.39 8.29
N GLU A 30 -33.36 2.48 7.65
CA GLU A 30 -33.81 2.45 6.26
C GLU A 30 -32.61 2.36 5.33
N LEU A 31 -32.58 1.30 4.50
CA LEU A 31 -31.48 1.09 3.55
C LEU A 31 -31.45 2.20 2.50
N LEU A 32 -30.29 2.82 2.31
CA LEU A 32 -30.05 3.72 1.18
C LEU A 32 -30.10 2.93 -0.14
N PRO A 33 -30.34 3.59 -1.28
CA PRO A 33 -30.47 2.89 -2.57
C PRO A 33 -29.34 1.90 -2.87
N TRP A 34 -28.09 2.31 -2.64
CA TRP A 34 -26.94 1.45 -2.85
C TRP A 34 -26.86 0.26 -1.89
N GLN A 35 -27.33 0.42 -0.65
CA GLN A 35 -27.39 -0.65 0.34
C GLN A 35 -28.51 -1.64 0.00
N ASP A 36 -29.67 -1.13 -0.39
CA ASP A 36 -30.81 -1.95 -0.83
C ASP A 36 -30.43 -2.81 -2.04
N GLU A 37 -29.72 -2.23 -3.01
CA GLU A 37 -29.23 -2.95 -4.18
C GLU A 37 -28.28 -4.10 -3.77
N ILE A 38 -27.31 -3.85 -2.89
CA ILE A 38 -26.38 -4.89 -2.41
C ILE A 38 -27.15 -6.00 -1.71
N ILE A 39 -28.05 -5.67 -0.79
CA ILE A 39 -28.80 -6.67 0.00
C ILE A 39 -29.71 -7.48 -0.91
N ARG A 40 -30.45 -6.84 -1.81
CA ARG A 40 -31.34 -7.54 -2.75
C ARG A 40 -30.55 -8.45 -3.69
N THR A 41 -29.47 -7.97 -4.26
CA THR A 41 -28.64 -8.76 -5.17
C THR A 41 -28.02 -9.95 -4.45
N LEU A 42 -27.44 -9.72 -3.28
CA LEU A 42 -26.73 -10.74 -2.51
C LEU A 42 -27.65 -11.88 -2.05
N TYR A 43 -28.86 -11.55 -1.55
CA TYR A 43 -29.77 -12.55 -0.98
C TYR A 43 -30.87 -13.00 -1.95
N GLY A 44 -31.20 -12.18 -2.96
CA GLY A 44 -32.23 -12.50 -3.94
C GLY A 44 -31.71 -13.27 -5.15
N THR A 45 -30.40 -13.21 -5.47
CA THR A 45 -29.85 -13.99 -6.58
C THR A 45 -29.55 -15.41 -6.11
N VAL A 46 -30.28 -16.37 -6.69
CA VAL A 46 -30.21 -17.79 -6.29
C VAL A 46 -29.86 -18.70 -7.46
N LYS A 47 -29.24 -19.84 -7.12
CA LYS A 47 -29.00 -20.97 -8.02
C LYS A 47 -30.31 -21.73 -8.29
N GLU A 48 -30.33 -22.71 -9.22
CA GLU A 48 -31.48 -23.55 -9.50
C GLU A 48 -31.99 -24.33 -8.27
N ASN A 49 -31.08 -24.71 -7.37
CA ASN A 49 -31.41 -25.39 -6.11
C ASN A 49 -31.96 -24.44 -5.02
N GLY A 50 -32.17 -23.18 -5.33
CA GLY A 50 -32.71 -22.18 -4.41
C GLY A 50 -31.72 -21.61 -3.40
N TYR A 51 -30.46 -22.04 -3.37
CA TYR A 51 -29.43 -21.47 -2.51
C TYR A 51 -28.82 -20.21 -3.11
N ARG A 52 -28.23 -19.36 -2.26
CA ARG A 52 -27.56 -18.11 -2.63
C ARG A 52 -26.50 -18.36 -3.73
N GLN A 53 -26.52 -17.53 -4.78
CA GLN A 53 -25.57 -17.56 -5.87
C GLN A 53 -24.18 -17.12 -5.42
N TYR A 54 -24.13 -16.04 -4.65
CA TYR A 54 -22.90 -15.41 -4.21
C TYR A 54 -22.46 -15.95 -2.84
N ASN A 55 -21.23 -16.45 -2.76
CA ASN A 55 -20.60 -16.81 -1.49
C ASN A 55 -19.58 -15.76 -1.03
N THR A 56 -19.14 -14.87 -1.91
CA THR A 56 -18.26 -13.76 -1.59
C THR A 56 -18.85 -12.45 -2.10
N CYS A 57 -18.92 -11.45 -1.25
CA CYS A 57 -19.22 -10.08 -1.61
C CYS A 57 -18.02 -9.20 -1.23
N TYR A 58 -17.43 -8.54 -2.23
CA TYR A 58 -16.38 -7.55 -2.03
C TYR A 58 -16.99 -6.16 -2.19
N CYS A 59 -17.05 -5.40 -1.10
CA CYS A 59 -17.61 -4.05 -1.07
C CYS A 59 -16.53 -3.05 -0.70
N GLU A 60 -16.04 -2.31 -1.69
CA GLU A 60 -15.05 -1.25 -1.52
C GLU A 60 -15.71 0.11 -1.68
N ILE A 61 -15.68 0.92 -0.62
CA ILE A 61 -16.42 2.19 -0.54
C ILE A 61 -15.68 3.17 0.38
N PRO A 62 -15.69 4.50 0.11
CA PRO A 62 -15.01 5.50 0.92
C PRO A 62 -15.44 5.50 2.40
N LYS A 63 -14.64 6.15 3.25
CA LYS A 63 -14.99 6.33 4.67
C LYS A 63 -16.27 7.15 4.86
N LYS A 64 -17.00 6.84 5.94
CA LYS A 64 -18.25 7.52 6.38
C LYS A 64 -19.51 7.19 5.58
N ASN A 65 -19.47 6.28 4.63
CA ASN A 65 -20.64 5.82 3.88
C ASN A 65 -21.53 4.81 4.65
N GLY A 66 -21.32 4.57 5.95
CA GLY A 66 -22.19 3.69 6.75
C GLY A 66 -21.78 2.21 6.76
N LYS A 67 -20.54 1.88 6.41
CA LYS A 67 -19.99 0.51 6.32
C LYS A 67 -20.26 -0.34 7.57
N SER A 68 -19.93 0.17 8.75
CA SER A 68 -19.98 -0.61 9.99
C SER A 68 -21.40 -0.96 10.42
N GLU A 69 -22.39 -0.08 10.17
CA GLU A 69 -23.79 -0.38 10.44
C GLU A 69 -24.35 -1.42 9.47
N LEU A 70 -24.03 -1.32 8.17
CA LEU A 70 -24.41 -2.33 7.18
C LEU A 70 -23.75 -3.69 7.50
N ALA A 71 -22.47 -3.71 7.84
CA ALA A 71 -21.74 -4.92 8.24
C ALA A 71 -22.36 -5.59 9.47
N ALA A 72 -22.74 -4.80 10.49
CA ALA A 72 -23.41 -5.30 11.69
C ALA A 72 -24.80 -5.87 11.38
N ALA A 73 -25.58 -5.20 10.52
CA ALA A 73 -26.90 -5.67 10.09
C ALA A 73 -26.79 -7.01 9.33
N ILE A 74 -25.80 -7.15 8.43
CA ILE A 74 -25.52 -8.40 7.72
C ILE A 74 -25.08 -9.50 8.71
N ALA A 75 -24.21 -9.20 9.68
CA ALA A 75 -23.81 -10.15 10.69
C ALA A 75 -25.00 -10.68 11.50
N LEU A 76 -25.91 -9.81 11.90
CA LEU A 76 -27.15 -10.19 12.60
C LEU A 76 -28.08 -11.01 11.71
N TYR A 77 -28.26 -10.63 10.45
CA TYR A 77 -29.06 -11.40 9.50
C TYR A 77 -28.50 -12.82 9.31
N MET A 78 -27.20 -12.96 9.06
CA MET A 78 -26.53 -14.26 8.90
C MET A 78 -26.60 -15.11 10.18
N THR A 79 -26.70 -14.47 11.36
CA THR A 79 -26.80 -15.19 12.64
C THR A 79 -28.21 -15.70 12.93
N CYS A 80 -29.25 -14.94 12.56
CA CYS A 80 -30.62 -15.27 13.02
C CYS A 80 -31.72 -15.11 11.96
N GLY A 81 -31.41 -14.58 10.77
CA GLY A 81 -32.37 -14.35 9.68
C GLY A 81 -32.19 -15.26 8.47
N ASP A 82 -31.02 -15.79 8.22
CA ASP A 82 -30.67 -16.58 7.01
C ASP A 82 -31.19 -18.05 7.06
N GLY A 83 -31.73 -18.49 8.20
CA GLY A 83 -32.35 -19.80 8.35
C GLY A 83 -31.39 -20.96 8.63
N GLU A 84 -30.10 -20.71 8.78
CA GLU A 84 -29.09 -21.73 9.06
C GLU A 84 -29.07 -22.15 10.53
N TRP A 85 -29.06 -23.44 10.81
CA TRP A 85 -28.95 -24.00 12.15
C TRP A 85 -27.48 -24.09 12.60
N GLY A 86 -27.20 -23.67 13.82
CA GLY A 86 -25.83 -23.65 14.34
C GLY A 86 -24.90 -22.76 13.52
N ALA A 87 -25.41 -21.64 13.00
CA ALA A 87 -24.61 -20.71 12.21
C ALA A 87 -23.46 -20.12 13.02
N GLU A 88 -22.25 -20.28 12.55
CA GLU A 88 -21.04 -19.66 13.08
C GLU A 88 -20.69 -18.44 12.24
N VAL A 89 -20.97 -17.26 12.78
CA VAL A 89 -20.68 -15.97 12.14
C VAL A 89 -19.52 -15.30 12.84
N TYR A 90 -18.51 -14.87 12.07
CA TYR A 90 -17.30 -14.29 12.62
C TYR A 90 -17.05 -12.88 12.10
N GLY A 91 -16.70 -11.96 13.02
CA GLY A 91 -16.20 -10.63 12.71
C GLY A 91 -14.68 -10.60 12.76
N CYS A 92 -14.05 -10.22 11.66
CA CYS A 92 -12.61 -10.14 11.50
C CYS A 92 -12.17 -8.74 11.07
N ALA A 93 -11.04 -8.26 11.59
CA ALA A 93 -10.36 -7.04 11.19
C ALA A 93 -8.85 -7.19 11.46
N SER A 94 -8.06 -6.14 11.22
CA SER A 94 -6.62 -6.13 11.48
C SER A 94 -6.26 -6.46 12.93
N ASP A 95 -7.10 -6.03 13.86
CA ASP A 95 -6.97 -6.32 15.28
C ASP A 95 -8.35 -6.48 15.95
N ARG A 96 -8.33 -6.96 17.21
CA ARG A 96 -9.56 -7.21 17.97
C ARG A 96 -10.34 -5.93 18.28
N GLN A 97 -9.68 -4.80 18.43
CA GLN A 97 -10.34 -3.54 18.75
C GLN A 97 -11.14 -3.05 17.54
N GLN A 98 -10.56 -3.13 16.34
CA GLN A 98 -11.25 -2.80 15.09
C GLN A 98 -12.44 -3.74 14.84
N ALA A 99 -12.26 -5.06 14.97
CA ALA A 99 -13.35 -6.01 14.81
C ALA A 99 -14.48 -5.80 15.85
N SER A 100 -14.16 -5.26 17.03
CA SER A 100 -15.14 -4.90 18.06
C SER A 100 -16.05 -3.75 17.67
N ILE A 101 -15.65 -2.88 16.73
CA ILE A 101 -16.48 -1.74 16.29
C ILE A 101 -17.79 -2.22 15.67
N VAL A 102 -17.72 -3.20 14.78
CA VAL A 102 -18.92 -3.80 14.15
C VAL A 102 -19.72 -4.60 15.16
N PHE A 103 -19.06 -5.31 16.07
CA PHE A 103 -19.71 -6.07 17.14
C PHE A 103 -20.49 -5.16 18.09
N ASP A 104 -19.91 -4.07 18.56
CA ASP A 104 -20.55 -3.15 19.50
C ASP A 104 -21.78 -2.48 18.82
N VAL A 105 -21.71 -2.18 17.51
CA VAL A 105 -22.88 -1.74 16.72
C VAL A 105 -23.95 -2.83 16.69
N ALA A 106 -23.59 -4.10 16.48
CA ALA A 106 -24.56 -5.19 16.48
C ALA A 106 -25.22 -5.39 17.85
N VAL A 107 -24.48 -5.24 18.96
CA VAL A 107 -25.03 -5.24 20.32
C VAL A 107 -26.05 -4.12 20.50
N ASP A 108 -25.71 -2.90 20.11
CA ASP A 108 -26.61 -1.75 20.22
C ASP A 108 -27.89 -1.95 19.35
N MET A 109 -27.77 -2.51 18.15
CA MET A 109 -28.93 -2.87 17.31
C MET A 109 -29.83 -3.90 17.99
N VAL A 110 -29.24 -4.94 18.60
CA VAL A 110 -29.99 -5.95 19.37
C VAL A 110 -30.71 -5.31 20.56
N ASP A 111 -30.04 -4.44 21.30
CA ASP A 111 -30.61 -3.78 22.47
C ASP A 111 -31.79 -2.85 22.12
N GLN A 112 -31.77 -2.23 20.93
CA GLN A 112 -32.82 -1.36 20.45
C GLN A 112 -33.98 -2.12 19.75
N CYS A 113 -33.83 -3.43 19.46
CA CYS A 113 -34.87 -4.26 18.84
C CYS A 113 -35.43 -5.27 19.86
N PRO A 114 -36.65 -5.04 20.41
CA PRO A 114 -37.25 -5.90 21.45
C PRO A 114 -37.37 -7.37 21.05
N ALA A 115 -37.60 -7.65 19.75
CA ALA A 115 -37.70 -9.00 19.22
C ALA A 115 -36.37 -9.75 19.25
N LEU A 116 -35.27 -9.08 18.94
CA LEU A 116 -33.93 -9.64 18.98
C LEU A 116 -33.41 -9.74 20.44
N LYS A 117 -33.64 -8.71 21.25
CA LYS A 117 -33.24 -8.67 22.67
C LYS A 117 -33.75 -9.84 23.49
N LYS A 118 -34.95 -10.33 23.18
CA LYS A 118 -35.55 -11.53 23.84
C LYS A 118 -34.89 -12.84 23.42
N ARG A 119 -34.22 -12.90 22.25
CA ARG A 119 -33.72 -14.13 21.64
C ARG A 119 -32.22 -14.24 21.61
N ILE A 120 -31.53 -13.10 21.63
CA ILE A 120 -30.05 -13.02 21.56
C ILE A 120 -29.50 -12.72 22.95
N LYS A 121 -28.51 -13.52 23.39
CA LYS A 121 -27.77 -13.30 24.63
C LYS A 121 -26.37 -12.76 24.32
N PRO A 122 -26.04 -11.52 24.69
CA PRO A 122 -24.69 -11.02 24.63
C PRO A 122 -23.79 -11.68 25.68
N VAL A 123 -22.56 -12.08 25.28
CA VAL A 123 -21.49 -12.55 26.16
C VAL A 123 -20.28 -11.64 25.91
N MET A 124 -20.24 -10.53 26.67
CA MET A 124 -19.31 -9.42 26.40
C MET A 124 -17.84 -9.80 26.62
N SER A 125 -17.55 -10.70 27.56
CA SER A 125 -16.18 -11.15 27.89
C SER A 125 -15.45 -11.77 26.70
N VAL A 126 -16.18 -12.45 25.83
CA VAL A 126 -15.65 -13.10 24.61
C VAL A 126 -16.16 -12.45 23.33
N LYS A 127 -16.83 -11.30 23.42
CA LYS A 127 -17.44 -10.59 22.29
C LYS A 127 -18.28 -11.50 21.38
N ARG A 128 -19.29 -12.15 21.98
CA ARG A 128 -20.18 -13.10 21.31
C ARG A 128 -21.66 -12.74 21.54
N LEU A 129 -22.46 -12.75 20.47
CA LEU A 129 -23.91 -12.72 20.49
C LEU A 129 -24.43 -14.13 20.21
N VAL A 130 -25.18 -14.73 21.13
CA VAL A 130 -25.71 -16.10 20.99
C VAL A 130 -27.19 -16.03 20.70
N TYR A 131 -27.62 -16.56 19.54
CA TYR A 131 -29.01 -16.72 19.15
C TYR A 131 -29.48 -18.12 19.51
N LYS A 132 -30.25 -18.22 20.60
CA LYS A 132 -30.64 -19.51 21.20
C LYS A 132 -31.55 -20.37 20.31
N PRO A 133 -32.51 -19.81 19.52
CA PRO A 133 -33.47 -20.64 18.78
C PRO A 133 -32.82 -21.64 17.80
N THR A 134 -31.73 -21.27 17.17
CA THR A 134 -31.00 -22.14 16.22
C THR A 134 -29.61 -22.53 16.71
N ASN A 135 -29.26 -22.18 17.96
CA ASN A 135 -27.91 -22.38 18.52
C ASN A 135 -26.79 -21.73 17.68
N SER A 136 -27.09 -20.56 17.12
CA SER A 136 -26.19 -19.79 16.26
C SER A 136 -25.50 -18.68 17.03
N PHE A 137 -24.37 -18.19 16.53
CA PHE A 137 -23.69 -17.07 17.19
C PHE A 137 -22.96 -16.17 16.19
N TYR A 138 -22.79 -14.89 16.60
CA TYR A 138 -21.84 -13.95 16.02
C TYR A 138 -20.74 -13.66 17.02
N GLN A 139 -19.48 -13.81 16.63
CA GLN A 139 -18.31 -13.63 17.50
C GLN A 139 -17.17 -12.89 16.80
N VAL A 140 -16.51 -11.99 17.55
CA VAL A 140 -15.25 -11.36 17.13
C VAL A 140 -14.10 -12.35 17.30
N LEU A 141 -13.30 -12.51 16.24
CA LEU A 141 -12.03 -13.22 16.30
C LEU A 141 -10.89 -12.22 16.52
N SER A 142 -9.95 -12.59 17.38
CA SER A 142 -8.66 -11.90 17.51
C SER A 142 -7.67 -12.44 16.47
N ALA A 143 -6.69 -11.62 16.08
CA ALA A 143 -5.64 -12.03 15.16
C ALA A 143 -4.90 -13.32 15.58
N GLU A 144 -4.83 -13.61 16.89
CA GLU A 144 -4.24 -14.86 17.42
C GLU A 144 -5.14 -16.10 17.22
N ALA A 145 -6.39 -15.92 16.78
CA ALA A 145 -7.34 -17.03 16.60
C ALA A 145 -7.13 -17.80 15.29
N TYR A 146 -6.28 -17.34 14.37
CA TYR A 146 -5.98 -18.05 13.12
C TYR A 146 -5.28 -19.40 13.30
N THR A 147 -4.75 -19.69 14.50
CA THR A 147 -4.18 -21.01 14.82
C THR A 147 -5.25 -22.08 15.08
N LYS A 148 -6.54 -21.72 15.14
CA LYS A 148 -7.65 -22.63 15.41
C LYS A 148 -8.23 -23.18 14.11
N HIS A 149 -7.62 -24.24 13.59
CA HIS A 149 -8.24 -25.05 12.54
C HIS A 149 -9.51 -25.74 13.06
N GLY A 150 -10.52 -25.89 12.20
CA GLY A 150 -11.75 -26.62 12.50
C GLY A 150 -12.99 -25.76 12.76
N LEU A 151 -12.98 -24.47 12.38
CA LEU A 151 -14.15 -23.63 12.36
C LEU A 151 -15.12 -24.07 11.27
N ASN A 152 -16.42 -24.10 11.56
CA ASN A 152 -17.49 -24.40 10.61
C ASN A 152 -18.23 -23.11 10.23
N VAL A 153 -17.57 -22.31 9.42
CA VAL A 153 -17.94 -20.92 9.12
C VAL A 153 -19.19 -20.85 8.26
N HIS A 154 -20.25 -20.20 8.76
CA HIS A 154 -21.42 -19.82 7.97
C HIS A 154 -21.26 -18.43 7.36
N ALA A 155 -20.70 -17.48 8.10
CA ALA A 155 -20.34 -16.19 7.52
C ALA A 155 -19.10 -15.57 8.17
N VAL A 156 -18.36 -14.80 7.39
CA VAL A 156 -17.29 -13.92 7.87
C VAL A 156 -17.59 -12.49 7.42
N ILE A 157 -17.48 -11.58 8.35
CA ILE A 157 -17.51 -10.14 8.10
C ILE A 157 -16.09 -9.62 8.29
N PHE A 158 -15.38 -9.38 7.19
CA PHE A 158 -14.09 -8.69 7.22
C PHE A 158 -14.31 -7.19 7.12
N ASP A 159 -14.03 -6.46 8.19
CA ASP A 159 -14.04 -5.00 8.19
C ASP A 159 -12.63 -4.45 7.98
N GLU A 160 -12.52 -3.41 7.16
CA GLU A 160 -11.27 -2.74 6.78
C GLU A 160 -10.18 -3.73 6.29
N LEU A 161 -10.53 -4.55 5.28
CA LEU A 161 -9.64 -5.59 4.74
C LEU A 161 -8.27 -5.02 4.29
N HIS A 162 -8.21 -3.73 3.85
CA HIS A 162 -6.96 -3.06 3.47
C HIS A 162 -5.95 -2.92 4.61
N ALA A 163 -6.40 -3.01 5.86
CA ALA A 163 -5.55 -2.89 7.04
C ALA A 163 -4.99 -4.24 7.53
N GLN A 164 -5.30 -5.36 6.86
CA GLN A 164 -4.77 -6.68 7.24
C GLN A 164 -3.23 -6.71 7.07
N PRO A 165 -2.48 -7.12 8.11
CA PRO A 165 -1.02 -7.12 8.06
C PRO A 165 -0.45 -8.19 7.13
N ASN A 166 -1.19 -9.29 6.94
CA ASN A 166 -0.84 -10.42 6.06
C ASN A 166 -2.10 -11.18 5.63
N ARG A 167 -1.93 -12.21 4.82
CA ARG A 167 -3.06 -13.00 4.28
C ARG A 167 -3.52 -14.16 5.17
N GLU A 168 -2.84 -14.45 6.28
CA GLU A 168 -3.06 -15.68 7.06
C GLU A 168 -4.49 -15.77 7.59
N LEU A 169 -4.99 -14.74 8.27
CA LEU A 169 -6.36 -14.73 8.78
C LEU A 169 -7.39 -14.84 7.65
N PHE A 170 -7.16 -14.13 6.56
CA PHE A 170 -8.02 -14.17 5.38
C PHE A 170 -8.09 -15.58 4.79
N ASP A 171 -6.94 -16.23 4.60
CA ASP A 171 -6.87 -17.58 4.02
C ASP A 171 -7.54 -18.61 4.93
N VAL A 172 -7.29 -18.57 6.24
CA VAL A 172 -7.93 -19.49 7.22
C VAL A 172 -9.45 -19.33 7.22
N MET A 173 -9.95 -18.11 7.12
CA MET A 173 -11.38 -17.84 7.22
C MET A 173 -12.14 -18.06 5.91
N THR A 174 -11.48 -18.01 4.75
CA THR A 174 -12.14 -18.09 3.44
C THR A 174 -11.83 -19.37 2.66
N LYS A 175 -10.70 -20.05 2.96
CA LYS A 175 -10.30 -21.27 2.24
C LYS A 175 -10.68 -22.52 3.04
N GLY A 176 -11.75 -23.17 2.63
CA GLY A 176 -12.22 -24.45 3.17
C GLY A 176 -13.05 -24.35 4.47
N SER A 177 -13.04 -23.24 5.17
CA SER A 177 -13.77 -23.10 6.45
C SER A 177 -15.29 -23.12 6.31
N GLY A 178 -15.82 -22.78 5.12
CA GLY A 178 -17.24 -22.80 4.80
C GLY A 178 -17.70 -24.03 4.02
N ASP A 179 -16.84 -24.99 3.70
CA ASP A 179 -17.14 -26.11 2.80
C ASP A 179 -18.23 -27.05 3.33
N ALA A 180 -18.41 -27.11 4.65
CA ALA A 180 -19.48 -27.89 5.28
C ALA A 180 -20.84 -27.17 5.28
N ARG A 181 -20.91 -25.92 4.84
CA ARG A 181 -22.14 -25.10 4.79
C ARG A 181 -22.72 -25.06 3.39
N THR A 182 -24.02 -25.03 3.30
CA THR A 182 -24.73 -25.05 2.02
C THR A 182 -24.63 -23.71 1.28
N GLN A 183 -24.63 -22.60 2.02
CA GLN A 183 -24.59 -21.24 1.48
C GLN A 183 -23.78 -20.29 2.36
N PRO A 184 -22.46 -20.52 2.53
CA PRO A 184 -21.61 -19.64 3.31
C PRO A 184 -21.52 -18.25 2.68
N LEU A 185 -21.21 -17.22 3.49
CA LEU A 185 -21.01 -15.85 3.02
C LEU A 185 -19.71 -15.26 3.57
N PHE A 186 -18.84 -14.81 2.68
CA PHE A 186 -17.66 -14.00 2.99
C PHE A 186 -17.95 -12.55 2.56
N PHE A 187 -18.30 -11.71 3.52
CA PHE A 187 -18.57 -10.29 3.29
C PHE A 187 -17.33 -9.47 3.60
N LEU A 188 -16.66 -9.00 2.55
CA LEU A 188 -15.41 -8.25 2.62
C LEU A 188 -15.73 -6.77 2.42
N ILE A 189 -15.67 -5.96 3.48
CA ILE A 189 -15.96 -4.54 3.38
C ILE A 189 -14.72 -3.71 3.72
N THR A 190 -14.39 -2.75 2.87
CA THR A 190 -13.14 -2.02 2.97
C THR A 190 -13.22 -0.63 2.35
N THR A 191 -12.18 0.13 2.54
CA THR A 191 -11.80 1.32 1.78
C THR A 191 -10.54 0.98 0.98
N ALA A 192 -10.24 1.73 -0.08
CA ALA A 192 -8.97 1.61 -0.81
C ALA A 192 -7.77 1.74 0.14
N GLY A 193 -6.76 0.95 -0.12
CA GLY A 193 -5.50 0.93 0.64
C GLY A 193 -4.36 1.65 -0.05
N THR A 194 -3.17 1.42 0.47
CA THR A 194 -1.91 1.96 -0.07
C THR A 194 -0.95 0.84 -0.49
N ASP A 195 -1.11 -0.36 0.06
CA ASP A 195 -0.27 -1.52 -0.24
C ASP A 195 -0.88 -2.36 -1.36
N ARG A 196 -0.26 -2.30 -2.53
CA ARG A 196 -0.66 -3.06 -3.72
C ARG A 196 -0.24 -4.53 -3.69
N ASN A 197 0.53 -4.95 -2.68
CA ASN A 197 0.88 -6.37 -2.46
C ASN A 197 -0.04 -7.03 -1.42
N SER A 198 -1.01 -6.30 -0.88
CA SER A 198 -1.94 -6.80 0.12
C SER A 198 -3.00 -7.74 -0.47
N VAL A 199 -3.54 -8.61 0.38
CA VAL A 199 -4.69 -9.45 0.02
C VAL A 199 -5.91 -8.61 -0.40
N CYS A 200 -6.06 -7.41 0.15
CA CYS A 200 -7.13 -6.50 -0.24
C CYS A 200 -6.98 -6.03 -1.68
N PHE A 201 -5.77 -5.67 -2.11
CA PHE A 201 -5.52 -5.29 -3.50
C PHE A 201 -5.73 -6.46 -4.48
N GLU A 202 -5.37 -7.69 -4.08
CA GLU A 202 -5.67 -8.90 -4.86
C GLU A 202 -7.20 -9.04 -5.09
N GLN A 203 -8.02 -8.82 -4.05
CA GLN A 203 -9.47 -8.85 -4.17
C GLN A 203 -10.02 -7.67 -4.99
N HIS A 204 -9.42 -6.48 -4.86
CA HIS A 204 -9.74 -5.32 -5.69
C HIS A 204 -9.51 -5.60 -7.18
N GLN A 205 -8.35 -6.12 -7.55
CA GLN A 205 -8.05 -6.49 -8.94
C GLN A 205 -9.01 -7.56 -9.47
N LYS A 206 -9.30 -8.59 -8.66
CA LYS A 206 -10.30 -9.60 -9.01
C LYS A 206 -11.67 -8.97 -9.26
N ALA A 207 -12.07 -8.02 -8.41
CA ALA A 207 -13.35 -7.32 -8.55
C ALA A 207 -13.42 -6.49 -9.83
N LEU A 208 -12.35 -5.73 -10.14
CA LEU A 208 -12.24 -4.97 -11.41
C LEU A 208 -12.29 -5.89 -12.62
N ASP A 209 -11.53 -7.00 -12.61
CA ASP A 209 -11.51 -7.96 -13.72
C ASP A 209 -12.91 -8.55 -14.00
N ILE A 210 -13.72 -8.76 -12.95
CA ILE A 210 -15.09 -9.25 -13.09
C ILE A 210 -16.01 -8.14 -13.62
N ILE A 211 -15.92 -6.92 -13.09
CA ILE A 211 -16.72 -5.76 -13.53
C ILE A 211 -16.46 -5.46 -15.01
N GLU A 212 -15.20 -5.52 -15.44
CA GLU A 212 -14.79 -5.25 -16.82
C GLU A 212 -14.92 -6.48 -17.75
N GLY A 213 -15.40 -7.62 -17.26
CA GLY A 213 -15.61 -8.82 -18.05
C GLY A 213 -14.35 -9.59 -18.45
N ARG A 214 -13.18 -9.26 -17.87
CA ARG A 214 -11.92 -10.00 -18.10
C ARG A 214 -11.87 -11.34 -17.37
N LYS A 215 -12.67 -11.48 -16.30
CA LYS A 215 -12.77 -12.69 -15.50
C LYS A 215 -14.22 -13.03 -15.20
N ILE A 216 -14.55 -14.33 -15.18
CA ILE A 216 -15.88 -14.81 -14.82
C ILE A 216 -15.76 -15.59 -13.51
N ASP A 217 -16.41 -15.11 -12.45
CA ASP A 217 -16.62 -15.86 -11.20
C ASP A 217 -18.07 -15.62 -10.74
N PRO A 218 -18.98 -16.55 -11.04
CA PRO A 218 -20.39 -16.39 -10.74
C PRO A 218 -20.72 -16.42 -9.24
N THR A 219 -19.76 -16.75 -8.39
CA THR A 219 -19.91 -16.81 -6.93
C THR A 219 -19.39 -15.57 -6.21
N PHE A 220 -18.74 -14.68 -6.95
CA PHE A 220 -18.15 -13.45 -6.43
C PHE A 220 -19.00 -12.24 -6.85
N TYR A 221 -19.45 -11.43 -5.89
CA TYR A 221 -20.20 -10.20 -6.13
C TYR A 221 -19.31 -8.98 -5.87
N PRO A 222 -18.82 -8.32 -6.93
CA PRO A 222 -17.99 -7.13 -6.80
C PRO A 222 -18.85 -5.88 -6.67
N VAL A 223 -18.52 -5.02 -5.70
CA VAL A 223 -19.10 -3.68 -5.52
C VAL A 223 -17.98 -2.70 -5.22
N ILE A 224 -17.70 -1.78 -6.14
CA ILE A 224 -16.67 -0.75 -5.98
C ILE A 224 -17.31 0.62 -6.23
N TYR A 225 -17.29 1.47 -5.21
CA TYR A 225 -17.61 2.89 -5.30
C TYR A 225 -16.31 3.70 -5.13
N GLY A 226 -15.96 4.47 -6.12
CA GLY A 226 -14.72 5.26 -6.11
C GLY A 226 -14.54 6.07 -7.39
N ALA A 227 -13.53 6.92 -7.38
CA ALA A 227 -13.05 7.63 -8.57
C ALA A 227 -11.94 6.83 -9.23
N SER A 228 -11.87 6.86 -10.56
CA SER A 228 -10.74 6.35 -11.32
C SER A 228 -9.54 7.32 -11.26
N ASP A 229 -8.37 6.87 -11.73
CA ASP A 229 -7.19 7.73 -11.80
C ASP A 229 -7.34 8.86 -12.86
N GLU A 230 -8.28 8.69 -13.81
CA GLU A 230 -8.57 9.64 -14.87
C GLU A 230 -9.64 10.68 -14.47
N ASP A 231 -10.39 10.43 -13.39
CA ASP A 231 -11.42 11.35 -12.90
C ASP A 231 -10.80 12.61 -12.28
N ASP A 232 -11.40 13.77 -12.59
CA ASP A 232 -11.03 15.03 -11.95
C ASP A 232 -11.45 15.04 -10.47
N TRP A 233 -10.49 14.87 -9.59
CA TRP A 233 -10.71 14.81 -8.14
C TRP A 233 -11.26 16.12 -7.53
N SER A 234 -11.24 17.22 -8.28
CA SER A 234 -11.81 18.51 -7.87
C SER A 234 -13.30 18.64 -8.17
N SER A 235 -13.85 17.75 -9.00
CA SER A 235 -15.25 17.79 -9.44
C SER A 235 -16.20 17.25 -8.39
N GLU A 236 -17.27 18.01 -8.09
CA GLU A 236 -18.34 17.54 -7.20
C GLU A 236 -19.05 16.30 -7.75
N ASP A 237 -19.21 16.18 -9.06
CA ASP A 237 -19.81 14.98 -9.67
C ASP A 237 -19.01 13.72 -9.36
N VAL A 238 -17.70 13.82 -9.33
CA VAL A 238 -16.79 12.73 -8.94
C VAL A 238 -16.95 12.40 -7.45
N TRP A 239 -17.18 13.40 -6.60
CA TRP A 239 -17.43 13.17 -5.17
C TRP A 239 -18.74 12.41 -4.95
N TYR A 240 -19.81 12.75 -5.70
CA TYR A 240 -21.08 11.99 -5.67
C TYR A 240 -20.92 10.59 -6.25
N LYS A 241 -20.19 10.42 -7.36
CA LYS A 241 -19.85 9.11 -7.94
C LYS A 241 -19.18 8.19 -6.92
N ALA A 242 -18.20 8.72 -6.19
CA ALA A 242 -17.45 7.95 -5.20
C ALA A 242 -18.21 7.68 -3.90
N ASN A 243 -19.10 8.58 -3.48
CA ASN A 243 -19.78 8.54 -2.19
C ASN A 243 -21.30 8.41 -2.34
N PRO A 244 -21.83 7.19 -2.49
CA PRO A 244 -23.27 7.00 -2.71
C PRO A 244 -24.14 7.39 -1.50
N SER A 245 -23.55 7.71 -0.34
CA SER A 245 -24.25 8.26 0.84
C SER A 245 -24.13 9.79 0.94
N LEU A 246 -23.51 10.45 -0.03
CA LEU A 246 -23.40 11.91 -0.07
C LEU A 246 -24.78 12.55 -0.32
N GLY A 247 -25.11 13.55 0.47
CA GLY A 247 -26.45 14.16 0.48
C GLY A 247 -27.48 13.44 1.37
N TYR A 248 -27.17 12.20 1.83
CA TYR A 248 -28.00 11.46 2.79
C TYR A 248 -27.38 11.51 4.20
N THR A 249 -26.23 10.87 4.39
CA THR A 249 -25.56 10.78 5.69
C THR A 249 -24.26 11.58 5.75
N ILE A 250 -23.72 11.96 4.60
CA ILE A 250 -22.53 12.79 4.45
C ILE A 250 -22.96 14.16 3.93
N ASP A 251 -22.63 15.22 4.65
CA ASP A 251 -22.88 16.59 4.23
C ASP A 251 -21.80 17.02 3.20
N ILE A 252 -22.21 17.63 2.09
CA ILE A 252 -21.33 18.07 1.00
C ILE A 252 -20.25 19.05 1.51
N GLU A 253 -20.61 19.96 2.40
CA GLU A 253 -19.67 20.94 3.00
C GLU A 253 -18.45 20.28 3.65
N LYS A 254 -18.62 19.07 4.23
CA LYS A 254 -17.51 18.34 4.85
C LYS A 254 -16.54 17.79 3.82
N VAL A 255 -17.02 17.45 2.64
CA VAL A 255 -16.18 16.99 1.53
C VAL A 255 -15.47 18.19 0.90
N GLN A 256 -16.18 19.31 0.70
CA GLN A 256 -15.62 20.56 0.20
C GLN A 256 -14.48 21.08 1.10
N ASN A 257 -14.71 21.13 2.43
CA ASN A 257 -13.68 21.56 3.38
C ASN A 257 -12.45 20.64 3.36
N ALA A 258 -12.65 19.33 3.26
CA ALA A 258 -11.55 18.38 3.13
C ALA A 258 -10.80 18.55 1.80
N TYR A 259 -11.48 18.87 0.71
CA TYR A 259 -10.87 19.18 -0.59
C TYR A 259 -10.04 20.46 -0.54
N ILE A 260 -10.56 21.55 0.07
CA ILE A 260 -9.83 22.81 0.20
C ILE A 260 -8.50 22.59 0.94
N SER A 261 -8.52 21.84 2.06
CA SER A 261 -7.31 21.49 2.80
C SER A 261 -6.35 20.64 1.95
N ALA A 262 -6.88 19.66 1.24
CA ALA A 262 -6.09 18.75 0.39
C ALA A 262 -5.41 19.46 -0.79
N LYS A 263 -6.02 20.50 -1.35
CA LYS A 263 -5.47 21.27 -2.48
C LYS A 263 -4.16 22.00 -2.13
N GLU A 264 -3.98 22.36 -0.87
CA GLU A 264 -2.82 23.12 -0.39
C GLU A 264 -1.64 22.22 0.05
N ASN A 265 -1.87 20.90 0.21
CA ASN A 265 -0.88 19.97 0.76
C ASN A 265 -0.94 18.60 0.07
N ALA A 266 0.12 18.22 -0.63
CA ALA A 266 0.20 16.95 -1.36
C ALA A 266 -0.01 15.70 -0.47
N ALA A 267 0.36 15.76 0.83
CA ALA A 267 0.10 14.67 1.75
C ALA A 267 -1.40 14.54 2.06
N GLU A 268 -2.10 15.66 2.23
CA GLU A 268 -3.55 15.69 2.45
C GLU A 268 -4.32 15.35 1.18
N GLU A 269 -3.80 15.66 -0.01
CA GLU A 269 -4.37 15.20 -1.29
C GLU A 269 -4.46 13.68 -1.33
N ASN A 270 -3.37 12.97 -1.02
CA ASN A 270 -3.39 11.51 -0.98
C ASN A 270 -4.41 10.95 0.03
N VAL A 271 -4.51 11.58 1.19
CA VAL A 271 -5.52 11.21 2.21
C VAL A 271 -6.94 11.45 1.68
N PHE A 272 -7.19 12.57 1.02
CA PHE A 272 -8.48 12.88 0.41
C PHE A 272 -8.83 11.87 -0.69
N ARG A 273 -7.91 11.62 -1.63
CA ARG A 273 -8.07 10.64 -2.70
C ARG A 273 -8.38 9.24 -2.15
N GLN A 274 -7.64 8.78 -1.14
CA GLN A 274 -7.86 7.48 -0.53
C GLN A 274 -9.18 7.43 0.24
N LEU A 275 -9.42 8.36 1.17
CA LEU A 275 -10.49 8.23 2.15
C LEU A 275 -11.83 8.80 1.67
N ARG A 276 -11.82 9.76 0.73
CA ARG A 276 -13.03 10.40 0.18
C ARG A 276 -13.37 9.93 -1.22
N LEU A 277 -12.36 9.61 -2.04
CA LEU A 277 -12.58 9.17 -3.41
C LEU A 277 -12.32 7.67 -3.61
N ASN A 278 -11.86 6.98 -2.57
CA ASN A 278 -11.60 5.53 -2.61
C ASN A 278 -10.60 5.12 -3.71
N GLN A 279 -9.62 5.99 -3.97
CA GLN A 279 -8.54 5.70 -4.91
C GLN A 279 -7.39 4.95 -4.21
N TRP A 280 -6.82 3.97 -4.89
CA TRP A 280 -5.62 3.28 -4.44
C TRP A 280 -4.39 4.17 -4.66
N VAL A 281 -3.99 4.90 -3.61
CA VAL A 281 -2.82 5.78 -3.65
C VAL A 281 -1.56 5.00 -3.31
N LYS A 282 -0.43 5.37 -3.92
CA LYS A 282 0.83 4.65 -3.71
C LYS A 282 1.40 4.82 -2.30
N GLN A 283 1.10 5.95 -1.62
CA GLN A 283 1.52 6.19 -0.23
C GLN A 283 0.67 7.26 0.46
N SER A 284 0.54 7.14 1.79
CA SER A 284 -0.10 8.17 2.62
C SER A 284 0.76 9.44 2.78
N THR A 285 2.08 9.35 2.61
CA THR A 285 3.03 10.47 2.66
C THR A 285 4.19 10.21 1.71
N ARG A 286 4.20 10.90 0.57
CA ARG A 286 5.37 10.93 -0.31
C ARG A 286 6.45 11.79 0.32
N TRP A 287 7.66 11.24 0.41
CA TRP A 287 8.82 12.02 0.83
C TRP A 287 9.26 12.99 -0.27
N MET A 288 9.43 12.50 -1.52
CA MET A 288 9.86 13.31 -2.65
C MET A 288 8.65 13.91 -3.39
N GLN A 289 8.68 15.21 -3.64
CA GLN A 289 7.73 15.88 -4.54
C GLN A 289 8.12 15.53 -5.98
N MET A 290 7.34 14.67 -6.62
CA MET A 290 7.71 14.10 -7.92
C MET A 290 7.67 15.12 -9.07
N ASP A 291 6.86 16.16 -8.98
CA ASP A 291 6.89 17.31 -9.89
C ASP A 291 8.24 18.06 -9.85
N LYS A 292 8.81 18.21 -8.65
CA LYS A 292 10.14 18.82 -8.45
C LYS A 292 11.26 17.89 -8.90
N TRP A 293 11.13 16.60 -8.60
CA TRP A 293 12.07 15.59 -9.12
C TRP A 293 12.07 15.59 -10.64
N ASP A 294 10.89 15.56 -11.28
CA ASP A 294 10.74 15.56 -12.73
C ASP A 294 11.28 16.85 -13.38
N ALA A 295 11.18 18.00 -12.72
CA ALA A 295 11.80 19.25 -13.15
C ALA A 295 13.33 19.17 -13.22
N CYS A 296 13.95 18.23 -12.46
CA CYS A 296 15.39 17.97 -12.48
C CYS A 296 15.83 16.98 -13.58
N SER A 297 14.96 16.61 -14.52
CA SER A 297 15.25 15.69 -15.64
C SER A 297 16.12 16.32 -16.74
N PHE A 298 17.05 17.20 -16.35
CA PHE A 298 18.00 17.77 -17.31
C PHE A 298 18.82 16.66 -17.98
N ALA A 299 19.07 16.80 -19.29
CA ALA A 299 19.82 15.82 -20.05
C ALA A 299 21.23 15.63 -19.48
N VAL A 300 21.66 14.38 -19.33
CA VAL A 300 22.99 14.00 -18.88
C VAL A 300 23.76 13.46 -20.09
N ASN A 301 24.88 14.11 -20.42
CA ASN A 301 25.79 13.67 -21.47
C ASN A 301 27.03 13.02 -20.85
N GLU A 302 27.15 11.69 -20.96
CA GLU A 302 28.30 10.95 -20.40
C GLU A 302 29.65 11.41 -20.98
N GLU A 303 29.70 11.90 -22.22
CA GLU A 303 30.96 12.38 -22.83
C GLU A 303 31.49 13.62 -22.12
N GLU A 304 30.63 14.47 -21.59
CA GLU A 304 31.04 15.66 -20.82
C GLU A 304 31.51 15.32 -19.39
N LEU A 305 31.24 14.11 -18.95
CA LEU A 305 31.65 13.58 -17.63
C LEU A 305 32.98 12.81 -17.67
N LEU A 306 33.52 12.54 -18.85
CA LEU A 306 34.79 11.79 -19.00
C LEU A 306 35.92 12.44 -18.21
N GLY A 307 36.59 11.62 -17.39
CA GLY A 307 37.72 12.06 -16.52
C GLY A 307 37.30 12.90 -15.31
N ARG A 308 36.01 13.21 -15.14
CA ARG A 308 35.53 13.98 -13.97
C ARG A 308 35.59 13.15 -12.69
N GLU A 309 35.84 13.84 -11.60
CA GLU A 309 35.71 13.27 -10.25
C GLU A 309 34.25 12.97 -9.95
N CYS A 310 34.00 11.80 -9.35
CA CYS A 310 32.68 11.37 -8.92
C CYS A 310 32.77 10.42 -7.71
N TYR A 311 31.64 10.19 -7.09
CA TYR A 311 31.49 9.34 -5.93
C TYR A 311 30.42 8.28 -6.22
N GLY A 312 30.70 7.03 -5.81
CA GLY A 312 29.81 5.90 -6.02
C GLY A 312 28.99 5.57 -4.78
N GLY A 313 27.78 5.11 -4.98
CA GLY A 313 26.96 4.46 -3.96
C GLY A 313 26.51 3.09 -4.46
N LEU A 314 26.78 2.05 -3.69
CA LEU A 314 26.46 0.67 -4.02
C LEU A 314 25.50 0.09 -3.01
N ASP A 315 24.29 -0.20 -3.44
CA ASP A 315 23.28 -0.90 -2.63
C ASP A 315 23.02 -2.28 -3.23
N LEU A 316 23.54 -3.29 -2.56
CA LEU A 316 23.40 -4.69 -2.96
C LEU A 316 22.14 -5.27 -2.37
N SER A 317 21.28 -5.78 -3.21
CA SER A 317 20.13 -6.57 -2.77
C SER A 317 20.54 -8.00 -2.42
N SER A 318 19.62 -8.72 -1.74
CA SER A 318 19.67 -10.17 -1.65
C SER A 318 19.71 -10.78 -3.07
N SER A 319 20.31 -11.95 -3.22
CA SER A 319 20.70 -12.61 -4.48
C SER A 319 19.66 -12.62 -5.62
N THR A 320 18.42 -12.28 -5.35
CA THR A 320 17.31 -12.32 -6.32
C THR A 320 16.68 -10.97 -6.61
N ASP A 321 17.13 -9.87 -6.03
CA ASP A 321 16.50 -8.54 -6.11
C ASP A 321 17.29 -7.55 -6.99
N ILE A 322 16.79 -6.29 -7.14
CA ILE A 322 17.51 -5.27 -7.92
C ILE A 322 18.74 -4.80 -7.15
N THR A 323 19.88 -4.79 -7.80
CA THR A 323 21.10 -4.14 -7.31
C THR A 323 21.28 -2.79 -7.97
N ALA A 324 21.66 -1.79 -7.20
CA ALA A 324 21.85 -0.41 -7.67
C ALA A 324 23.30 0.06 -7.45
N PHE A 325 23.89 0.65 -8.48
CA PHE A 325 25.10 1.44 -8.40
C PHE A 325 24.85 2.82 -8.98
N VAL A 326 25.13 3.87 -8.22
CA VAL A 326 24.86 5.25 -8.62
C VAL A 326 26.14 6.07 -8.50
N LEU A 327 26.49 6.81 -9.55
CA LEU A 327 27.54 7.80 -9.52
C LEU A 327 26.96 9.20 -9.34
N VAL A 328 27.55 9.98 -8.46
CA VAL A 328 27.25 11.40 -8.25
C VAL A 328 28.48 12.23 -8.57
N PHE A 329 28.33 13.15 -9.52
CA PHE A 329 29.36 14.10 -9.93
C PHE A 329 29.06 15.45 -9.28
N PRO A 330 29.91 15.96 -8.39
CA PRO A 330 29.74 17.28 -7.80
C PRO A 330 29.90 18.40 -8.84
N PRO A 331 29.28 19.57 -8.64
CA PRO A 331 29.48 20.73 -9.51
C PRO A 331 30.92 21.26 -9.39
N ARG A 332 31.49 21.76 -10.48
CA ARG A 332 32.84 22.39 -10.50
C ARG A 332 32.76 23.89 -10.17
N ASN A 333 31.58 24.45 -10.19
CA ASN A 333 31.32 25.85 -9.89
C ASN A 333 29.86 26.05 -9.47
N ASP A 334 29.50 27.22 -8.99
CA ASP A 334 28.16 27.54 -8.44
C ASP A 334 27.01 27.44 -9.48
N THR A 335 27.32 27.46 -10.76
CA THR A 335 26.30 27.40 -11.85
C THR A 335 26.03 25.99 -12.33
N GLU A 336 26.92 25.04 -12.04
CA GLU A 336 26.74 23.62 -12.40
C GLU A 336 25.78 22.93 -11.42
N LYS A 337 25.24 21.79 -11.85
CA LYS A 337 24.39 20.93 -11.07
C LYS A 337 25.15 19.67 -10.64
N TYR A 338 24.70 19.04 -9.55
CA TYR A 338 25.07 17.67 -9.27
C TYR A 338 24.50 16.76 -10.35
N VAL A 339 25.33 15.91 -10.96
CA VAL A 339 24.87 14.96 -11.96
C VAL A 339 24.77 13.58 -11.34
N ILE A 340 23.60 12.95 -11.52
CA ILE A 340 23.31 11.60 -11.00
C ILE A 340 23.28 10.64 -12.20
N LEU A 341 24.11 9.62 -12.18
CA LEU A 341 24.21 8.61 -13.23
C LEU A 341 23.99 7.22 -12.63
N PRO A 342 22.77 6.65 -12.73
CA PRO A 342 22.40 5.40 -12.08
C PRO A 342 22.56 4.20 -13.01
N TYR A 343 22.87 3.05 -12.43
CA TYR A 343 22.94 1.75 -13.07
C TYR A 343 22.24 0.69 -12.22
N PHE A 344 21.46 -0.19 -12.86
CA PHE A 344 20.65 -1.20 -12.19
C PHE A 344 20.82 -2.57 -12.83
N TRP A 345 20.74 -3.63 -12.02
CA TRP A 345 20.79 -5.03 -12.46
C TRP A 345 19.71 -5.87 -11.83
N ILE A 346 19.18 -6.83 -12.60
CA ILE A 346 18.19 -7.82 -12.19
C ILE A 346 18.53 -9.17 -12.82
N PRO A 347 18.29 -10.34 -12.14
CA PRO A 347 18.44 -11.65 -12.76
C PRO A 347 17.41 -11.86 -13.89
N GLU A 348 17.84 -12.41 -15.03
CA GLU A 348 17.03 -12.54 -16.24
C GLU A 348 15.93 -13.59 -16.13
N ASP A 349 16.23 -14.78 -15.58
CA ASP A 349 15.32 -15.94 -15.61
C ASP A 349 13.97 -15.69 -14.93
N ASN A 350 13.95 -14.87 -13.89
CA ASN A 350 12.74 -14.58 -13.10
C ASN A 350 12.05 -13.27 -13.49
N MET A 351 12.56 -12.51 -14.46
CA MET A 351 12.05 -11.18 -14.78
C MET A 351 10.57 -11.19 -15.18
N ARG A 352 10.13 -12.16 -16.01
CA ARG A 352 8.71 -12.28 -16.42
C ARG A 352 7.77 -12.62 -15.27
N LEU A 353 8.23 -13.45 -14.33
CA LEU A 353 7.45 -13.78 -13.12
C LEU A 353 7.33 -12.55 -12.21
N ARG A 354 8.39 -11.76 -12.11
CA ARG A 354 8.39 -10.52 -11.34
C ARG A 354 7.50 -9.45 -11.94
N VAL A 355 7.53 -9.24 -13.25
CA VAL A 355 6.61 -8.32 -13.93
C VAL A 355 5.16 -8.65 -13.56
N ARG A 356 4.80 -9.94 -13.53
CA ARG A 356 3.43 -10.37 -13.15
C ARG A 356 3.14 -10.22 -11.66
N ARG A 357 4.12 -10.47 -10.80
CA ARG A 357 3.95 -10.40 -9.34
C ARG A 357 3.94 -8.96 -8.83
N ASP A 358 4.92 -8.16 -9.30
CA ASP A 358 5.18 -6.82 -8.78
C ASP A 358 4.41 -5.75 -9.59
N HIS A 359 3.80 -6.13 -10.72
CA HIS A 359 3.13 -5.21 -11.67
C HIS A 359 4.03 -4.04 -12.14
N VAL A 360 5.34 -4.29 -12.23
CA VAL A 360 6.37 -3.33 -12.62
C VAL A 360 6.96 -3.75 -13.96
N PRO A 361 7.11 -2.84 -14.96
CA PRO A 361 7.53 -3.18 -16.32
C PRO A 361 9.06 -3.35 -16.44
N TYR A 362 9.64 -4.30 -15.70
CA TYR A 362 11.07 -4.57 -15.72
C TYR A 362 11.59 -4.97 -17.10
N ASP A 363 10.80 -5.72 -17.86
CA ASP A 363 11.09 -6.15 -19.21
C ASP A 363 11.16 -4.97 -20.20
N VAL A 364 10.27 -3.99 -20.06
CA VAL A 364 10.31 -2.76 -20.86
C VAL A 364 11.56 -1.95 -20.52
N TRP A 365 11.89 -1.79 -19.26
CA TRP A 365 13.08 -1.06 -18.83
C TRP A 365 14.39 -1.76 -19.23
N ALA A 366 14.38 -3.09 -19.27
CA ALA A 366 15.51 -3.86 -19.79
C ALA A 366 15.68 -3.66 -21.31
N ALA A 367 14.59 -3.70 -22.07
CA ALA A 367 14.60 -3.45 -23.52
C ALA A 367 15.05 -2.02 -23.87
N GLU A 368 14.72 -1.03 -23.03
CA GLU A 368 15.15 0.37 -23.19
C GLU A 368 16.57 0.64 -22.69
N GLY A 369 17.25 -0.35 -22.07
CA GLY A 369 18.61 -0.22 -21.53
C GLY A 369 18.70 0.50 -20.18
N CYS A 370 17.56 0.84 -19.55
CA CYS A 370 17.50 1.46 -18.23
C CYS A 370 17.77 0.45 -17.08
N LEU A 371 17.62 -0.84 -17.35
CA LEU A 371 17.83 -1.94 -16.42
C LEU A 371 18.68 -3.00 -17.12
N LYS A 372 19.80 -3.41 -16.52
CA LYS A 372 20.65 -4.46 -17.05
C LYS A 372 20.22 -5.82 -16.50
N THR A 373 20.37 -6.86 -17.30
CA THR A 373 20.12 -8.24 -16.87
C THR A 373 21.43 -8.97 -16.60
N THR A 374 21.43 -9.88 -15.61
CA THR A 374 22.48 -10.87 -15.41
C THR A 374 21.92 -12.26 -15.69
N GLU A 375 22.71 -13.14 -16.31
CA GLU A 375 22.30 -14.51 -16.60
C GLU A 375 21.95 -15.28 -15.32
N GLY A 376 20.91 -16.13 -15.40
CA GLY A 376 20.48 -17.01 -14.33
C GLY A 376 19.47 -16.39 -13.35
N ASN A 377 19.26 -17.12 -12.23
CA ASN A 377 18.25 -16.80 -11.21
C ASN A 377 18.76 -15.87 -10.12
N VAL A 378 20.07 -15.60 -10.06
CA VAL A 378 20.73 -14.80 -9.04
C VAL A 378 21.64 -13.75 -9.67
N ILE A 379 21.87 -12.66 -8.96
CA ILE A 379 22.81 -11.64 -9.40
C ILE A 379 24.23 -12.16 -9.25
N HIS A 380 24.97 -12.18 -10.35
CA HIS A 380 26.40 -12.49 -10.36
C HIS A 380 27.21 -11.20 -10.18
N TYR A 381 27.74 -10.97 -9.00
CA TYR A 381 28.48 -9.75 -8.65
C TYR A 381 29.69 -9.49 -9.55
N GLY A 382 30.32 -10.52 -10.11
CA GLY A 382 31.43 -10.38 -11.05
C GLY A 382 31.13 -9.51 -12.27
N PHE A 383 29.88 -9.54 -12.80
CA PHE A 383 29.47 -8.65 -13.89
C PHE A 383 29.42 -7.18 -13.43
N ILE A 384 28.96 -6.95 -12.19
CA ILE A 384 28.88 -5.61 -11.62
C ILE A 384 30.29 -5.06 -11.36
N GLU A 385 31.16 -5.87 -10.81
CA GLU A 385 32.56 -5.53 -10.55
C GLU A 385 33.32 -5.14 -11.84
N GLN A 386 33.18 -5.93 -12.90
CA GLN A 386 33.74 -5.59 -14.22
C GLN A 386 33.15 -4.32 -14.81
N PHE A 387 31.86 -4.09 -14.61
CA PHE A 387 31.21 -2.88 -15.08
C PHE A 387 31.76 -1.65 -14.34
N ILE A 388 31.91 -1.73 -13.00
CA ILE A 388 32.48 -0.66 -12.17
C ILE A 388 33.94 -0.40 -12.57
N ASP A 389 34.75 -1.44 -12.84
CA ASP A 389 36.12 -1.29 -13.36
C ASP A 389 36.12 -0.53 -14.69
N GLY A 390 35.19 -0.87 -15.59
CA GLY A 390 34.99 -0.14 -16.84
C GLY A 390 34.61 1.33 -16.65
N LEU A 391 33.79 1.65 -15.65
CA LEU A 391 33.45 3.04 -15.30
C LEU A 391 34.67 3.78 -14.70
N GLY A 392 35.49 3.11 -13.88
CA GLY A 392 36.71 3.68 -13.33
C GLY A 392 37.75 4.07 -14.39
N LYS A 393 37.67 3.47 -15.60
CA LYS A 393 38.51 3.88 -16.77
C LYS A 393 37.96 5.11 -17.49
N LYS A 394 36.64 5.40 -17.34
CA LYS A 394 35.97 6.55 -17.93
C LYS A 394 35.97 7.76 -17.01
N PHE A 395 35.70 7.53 -15.73
CA PHE A 395 35.47 8.56 -14.71
C PHE A 395 36.48 8.39 -13.57
N HIS A 396 36.79 9.48 -12.88
CA HIS A 396 37.65 9.43 -11.70
C HIS A 396 36.81 9.16 -10.45
N ILE A 397 36.52 7.88 -10.16
CA ILE A 397 35.76 7.47 -8.98
C ILE A 397 36.64 7.58 -7.74
N LYS A 398 36.39 8.57 -6.89
CA LYS A 398 37.19 8.86 -5.69
C LYS A 398 36.91 7.85 -4.58
N GLU A 399 35.62 7.61 -4.30
CA GLU A 399 35.19 6.71 -3.24
C GLU A 399 33.88 6.02 -3.67
N ILE A 400 33.67 4.79 -3.18
CA ILE A 400 32.43 4.03 -3.33
C ILE A 400 31.87 3.73 -1.94
N ALA A 401 30.74 4.35 -1.58
CA ALA A 401 30.02 4.01 -0.37
C ALA A 401 29.21 2.71 -0.55
N PHE A 402 29.24 1.83 0.44
CA PHE A 402 28.51 0.56 0.41
C PHE A 402 27.86 0.25 1.77
N ASP A 403 26.79 -0.54 1.77
CA ASP A 403 26.18 -1.02 3.02
C ASP A 403 27.09 -2.07 3.70
N ARG A 404 27.30 -1.91 5.00
CA ARG A 404 28.17 -2.78 5.83
C ARG A 404 27.78 -4.25 5.83
N TRP A 405 26.53 -4.57 5.53
CA TRP A 405 25.97 -5.91 5.70
C TRP A 405 25.86 -6.64 4.35
N GLY A 406 26.72 -7.63 4.12
CA GLY A 406 26.54 -8.60 3.04
C GLY A 406 27.49 -8.52 1.84
N ALA A 407 28.46 -7.59 1.81
CA ALA A 407 29.29 -7.33 0.62
C ALA A 407 30.79 -7.61 0.76
N VAL A 408 31.24 -8.39 1.73
CA VAL A 408 32.66 -8.54 2.07
C VAL A 408 33.52 -8.94 0.86
N GLN A 409 33.09 -9.91 0.07
CA GLN A 409 33.85 -10.37 -1.10
C GLN A 409 33.92 -9.30 -2.20
N MET A 410 32.80 -8.64 -2.49
CA MET A 410 32.78 -7.58 -3.50
C MET A 410 33.64 -6.37 -3.11
N VAL A 411 33.64 -6.00 -1.83
CA VAL A 411 34.51 -4.94 -1.30
C VAL A 411 35.98 -5.28 -1.54
N GLN A 412 36.40 -6.48 -1.15
CA GLN A 412 37.79 -6.94 -1.37
C GLN A 412 38.18 -6.94 -2.85
N ASN A 413 37.25 -7.33 -3.73
CA ASN A 413 37.48 -7.34 -5.17
C ASN A 413 37.67 -5.91 -5.72
N LEU A 414 36.77 -4.98 -5.32
CA LEU A 414 36.86 -3.58 -5.73
C LEU A 414 38.11 -2.88 -5.17
N GLU A 415 38.49 -3.15 -3.93
CA GLU A 415 39.74 -2.66 -3.36
C GLU A 415 40.95 -3.24 -4.12
N GLY A 416 40.91 -4.54 -4.48
CA GLY A 416 41.92 -5.19 -5.32
C GLY A 416 42.04 -4.58 -6.73
N MET A 417 40.96 -3.98 -7.25
CA MET A 417 40.93 -3.22 -8.51
C MET A 417 41.43 -1.77 -8.35
N GLY A 418 41.74 -1.32 -7.12
CA GLY A 418 42.25 0.01 -6.82
C GLY A 418 41.23 1.05 -6.43
N PHE A 419 39.96 0.67 -6.18
CA PHE A 419 38.95 1.59 -5.69
C PHE A 419 39.02 1.79 -4.17
N THR A 420 38.75 3.00 -3.71
CA THR A 420 38.52 3.29 -2.28
C THR A 420 37.10 2.99 -1.92
N VAL A 421 36.88 1.98 -1.08
CA VAL A 421 35.53 1.55 -0.68
C VAL A 421 35.27 1.95 0.77
N VAL A 422 34.18 2.68 1.03
CA VAL A 422 33.85 3.28 2.33
C VAL A 422 32.57 2.67 2.90
N PRO A 423 32.61 2.10 4.12
CA PRO A 423 31.39 1.56 4.74
C PRO A 423 30.44 2.68 5.12
N PHE A 424 29.15 2.52 4.75
CA PHE A 424 28.08 3.45 5.06
C PHE A 424 27.00 2.79 5.93
N GLY A 425 26.56 3.49 6.98
CA GLY A 425 25.52 2.98 7.87
C GLY A 425 24.12 3.44 7.43
N GLN A 426 23.17 2.52 7.35
CA GLN A 426 21.77 2.87 7.02
C GLN A 426 20.95 3.34 8.26
N GLY A 427 21.61 3.83 9.30
CA GLY A 427 21.01 4.46 10.47
C GLY A 427 20.69 5.94 10.26
N TYR A 428 19.93 6.53 11.20
CA TYR A 428 19.58 7.96 11.18
C TYR A 428 20.81 8.87 11.09
N LYS A 429 21.92 8.52 11.76
CA LYS A 429 23.13 9.32 11.82
C LYS A 429 23.75 9.54 10.44
N ASP A 430 23.85 8.47 9.65
CA ASP A 430 24.55 8.52 8.35
C ASP A 430 23.57 8.90 7.23
N MET A 431 22.31 8.42 7.29
CA MET A 431 21.30 8.66 6.25
C MET A 431 20.68 10.07 6.30
N SER A 432 20.48 10.65 7.51
CA SER A 432 19.67 11.88 7.62
C SER A 432 20.25 13.10 6.91
N PRO A 433 21.55 13.42 7.04
CA PRO A 433 22.11 14.60 6.38
C PRO A 433 21.99 14.54 4.85
N PRO A 434 22.46 13.50 4.16
CA PRO A 434 22.40 13.44 2.69
C PRO A 434 20.97 13.24 2.17
N THR A 435 20.05 12.62 2.94
CA THR A 435 18.63 12.52 2.55
C THR A 435 17.97 13.91 2.55
N LYS A 436 18.22 14.72 3.56
CA LYS A 436 17.74 16.11 3.63
C LYS A 436 18.34 16.98 2.53
N GLU A 437 19.64 16.82 2.27
CA GLU A 437 20.31 17.58 1.21
C GLU A 437 19.80 17.19 -0.18
N LEU A 438 19.54 15.90 -0.46
CA LEU A 438 18.93 15.49 -1.72
C LEU A 438 17.59 16.16 -1.96
N MET A 439 16.75 16.26 -0.93
CA MET A 439 15.47 16.98 -1.01
C MET A 439 15.69 18.47 -1.31
N LYS A 440 16.60 19.13 -0.60
CA LYS A 440 16.92 20.55 -0.79
C LYS A 440 17.43 20.81 -2.21
N LEU A 441 18.40 20.03 -2.68
CA LEU A 441 18.95 20.14 -4.04
C LEU A 441 17.89 19.92 -5.13
N THR A 442 16.91 19.02 -4.86
CA THR A 442 15.77 18.80 -5.76
C THR A 442 14.86 20.02 -5.80
N LEU A 443 14.51 20.59 -4.64
CA LEU A 443 13.66 21.79 -4.55
C LEU A 443 14.30 23.02 -5.21
N GLU A 444 15.62 23.12 -5.12
CA GLU A 444 16.43 24.19 -5.73
C GLU A 444 16.78 23.91 -7.21
N GLU A 445 16.32 22.78 -7.78
CA GLU A 445 16.62 22.34 -9.15
C GLU A 445 18.14 22.27 -9.43
N ARG A 446 18.94 21.92 -8.43
CA ARG A 446 20.40 21.83 -8.50
C ARG A 446 20.95 20.43 -8.80
N ILE A 447 20.09 19.50 -9.23
CA ILE A 447 20.48 18.17 -9.70
C ILE A 447 20.09 17.96 -11.16
N ALA A 448 20.77 17.04 -11.83
CA ALA A 448 20.46 16.54 -13.17
C ALA A 448 20.55 15.02 -13.15
N HIS A 449 19.44 14.33 -13.41
CA HIS A 449 19.37 12.86 -13.36
C HIS A 449 18.94 12.22 -14.68
N GLY A 450 18.88 12.99 -15.77
CA GLY A 450 18.58 12.48 -17.11
C GLY A 450 17.18 11.88 -17.30
N GLY A 451 16.26 12.04 -16.35
CA GLY A 451 14.93 11.43 -16.43
C GLY A 451 14.94 9.91 -16.36
N HIS A 452 15.92 9.29 -15.70
CA HIS A 452 16.08 7.83 -15.65
C HIS A 452 14.86 7.14 -15.03
N LYS A 453 14.14 6.31 -15.81
CA LYS A 453 12.84 5.73 -15.44
C LYS A 453 12.86 4.88 -14.17
N VAL A 454 13.87 4.02 -14.02
CA VAL A 454 14.00 3.13 -12.85
C VAL A 454 14.30 3.96 -11.59
N LEU A 455 15.22 4.93 -11.68
CA LEU A 455 15.52 5.80 -10.53
C LEU A 455 14.30 6.65 -10.14
N ARG A 456 13.57 7.21 -11.13
CA ARG A 456 12.33 7.94 -10.90
C ARG A 456 11.30 7.10 -10.14
N TRP A 457 11.09 5.85 -10.59
CA TRP A 457 10.19 4.92 -9.94
C TRP A 457 10.63 4.61 -8.51
N MET A 458 11.92 4.38 -8.27
CA MET A 458 12.44 4.14 -6.94
C MET A 458 12.31 5.35 -6.01
N MET A 459 12.51 6.58 -6.51
CA MET A 459 12.28 7.82 -5.75
C MET A 459 10.82 8.01 -5.36
N ASP A 460 9.88 7.68 -6.25
CA ASP A 460 8.43 7.73 -5.98
C ASP A 460 7.99 6.74 -4.88
N ASN A 461 8.74 5.66 -4.69
CA ASN A 461 8.45 4.62 -3.70
C ASN A 461 9.03 4.91 -2.31
N VAL A 462 9.91 5.90 -2.15
CA VAL A 462 10.60 6.15 -0.89
C VAL A 462 9.64 6.55 0.22
N PHE A 463 9.63 5.78 1.29
CA PHE A 463 9.10 6.19 2.59
C PHE A 463 10.26 6.59 3.50
N VAL A 464 10.11 7.70 4.23
CA VAL A 464 11.08 8.09 5.25
C VAL A 464 10.48 7.92 6.65
N ARG A 465 11.30 7.37 7.54
CA ARG A 465 11.00 7.31 8.97
C ARG A 465 11.71 8.48 9.65
N GLN A 466 11.00 9.15 10.56
CA GLN A 466 11.55 10.26 11.36
C GLN A 466 11.66 9.83 12.81
N ASP A 467 12.77 10.22 13.46
CA ASP A 467 12.95 10.08 14.91
C ASP A 467 12.44 11.34 15.66
N PRO A 468 12.29 11.28 17.01
CA PRO A 468 11.85 12.44 17.81
C PRO A 468 12.75 13.68 17.70
N ALA A 469 14.01 13.52 17.29
CA ALA A 469 14.95 14.63 17.08
C ALA A 469 14.84 15.26 15.67
N GLY A 470 13.93 14.75 14.82
CA GLY A 470 13.73 15.24 13.46
C GLY A 470 14.73 14.70 12.44
N ASN A 471 15.51 13.65 12.79
CA ASN A 471 16.33 12.96 11.81
C ASN A 471 15.46 12.02 10.96
N ILE A 472 15.80 11.92 9.68
CA ILE A 472 15.07 11.07 8.74
C ILE A 472 15.98 10.00 8.16
N LYS A 473 15.39 8.85 7.81
CA LYS A 473 16.05 7.81 7.02
C LYS A 473 15.07 7.14 6.09
N MET A 474 15.54 6.69 4.95
CA MET A 474 14.76 5.84 4.04
C MET A 474 14.47 4.49 4.69
N ASP A 475 13.26 4.00 4.57
CA ASP A 475 12.79 2.77 5.21
C ASP A 475 12.37 1.75 4.14
N LYS A 476 13.21 0.75 3.89
CA LYS A 476 12.96 -0.30 2.89
C LYS A 476 11.73 -1.16 3.22
N GLU A 477 11.41 -1.35 4.50
CA GLU A 477 10.27 -2.19 4.92
C GLU A 477 8.92 -1.49 4.70
N LYS A 478 8.88 -0.15 4.87
CA LYS A 478 7.66 0.65 4.72
C LYS A 478 7.51 1.31 3.35
N SER A 479 8.55 1.25 2.52
CA SER A 479 8.48 1.72 1.15
C SER A 479 7.57 0.83 0.33
N THR A 480 6.81 1.44 -0.58
CA THR A 480 5.76 0.74 -1.36
C THR A 480 6.35 -0.36 -2.24
N GLU A 481 7.55 -0.11 -2.78
CA GLU A 481 8.31 -0.99 -3.66
C GLU A 481 9.82 -0.79 -3.41
N LYS A 482 10.67 -1.25 -4.34
CA LYS A 482 12.12 -1.16 -4.24
C LYS A 482 12.62 0.29 -4.27
N ILE A 483 13.60 0.59 -3.43
CA ILE A 483 14.20 1.93 -3.28
C ILE A 483 15.75 1.90 -3.34
N ASP A 484 16.33 0.79 -3.78
CA ASP A 484 17.78 0.58 -3.74
C ASP A 484 18.56 1.67 -4.48
N GLY A 485 18.04 2.17 -5.60
CA GLY A 485 18.62 3.30 -6.32
C GLY A 485 18.54 4.63 -5.57
N ALA A 486 17.49 4.85 -4.80
CA ALA A 486 17.38 6.03 -3.95
C ALA A 486 18.38 5.98 -2.81
N VAL A 487 18.53 4.82 -2.16
CA VAL A 487 19.53 4.58 -1.11
C VAL A 487 20.95 4.75 -1.66
N ALA A 488 21.27 4.14 -2.81
CA ALA A 488 22.57 4.29 -3.48
C ALA A 488 22.87 5.76 -3.84
N THR A 489 21.85 6.51 -4.31
CA THR A 489 21.99 7.95 -4.60
C THR A 489 22.36 8.75 -3.35
N VAL A 490 21.70 8.49 -2.22
CA VAL A 490 21.98 9.16 -0.94
C VAL A 490 23.38 8.82 -0.43
N MET A 491 23.81 7.57 -0.57
CA MET A 491 25.16 7.14 -0.19
C MET A 491 26.24 7.83 -1.03
N ALA A 492 26.06 7.90 -2.35
CA ALA A 492 26.98 8.59 -3.25
C ALA A 492 27.03 10.10 -2.98
N LEU A 493 25.86 10.71 -2.75
CA LEU A 493 25.74 12.13 -2.43
C LEU A 493 26.43 12.48 -1.11
N ASP A 494 26.33 11.64 -0.06
CA ASP A 494 27.07 11.84 1.20
C ASP A 494 28.56 11.98 0.96
N ARG A 495 29.12 11.09 0.11
CA ARG A 495 30.57 11.15 -0.19
C ARG A 495 30.92 12.41 -0.98
N ALA A 496 30.08 12.78 -1.95
CA ALA A 496 30.29 13.99 -2.72
C ALA A 496 30.32 15.24 -1.84
N ILE A 497 29.34 15.40 -0.94
CA ILE A 497 29.23 16.56 -0.04
C ILE A 497 30.39 16.62 0.97
N ARG A 498 30.77 15.48 1.57
CA ARG A 498 31.84 15.43 2.58
C ARG A 498 33.21 15.78 2.01
N ASN A 499 33.40 15.55 0.74
CA ASN A 499 34.67 15.83 0.04
C ASN A 499 34.63 17.15 -0.74
N GLU A 500 33.49 17.86 -0.79
CA GLU A 500 33.42 19.24 -1.28
C GLU A 500 34.27 20.15 -0.36
N GLY A 501 35.35 20.66 -0.89
CA GLY A 501 36.25 21.56 -0.15
C GLY A 501 37.52 20.93 0.43
N SER A 502 37.81 19.64 0.13
CA SER A 502 39.09 19.00 0.54
C SER A 502 40.29 19.36 -0.33
N ASP A 503 40.10 20.05 -1.45
CA ASP A 503 41.18 20.52 -2.34
C ASP A 503 41.76 21.90 -1.99
N GLY A 504 41.88 22.20 -0.72
CA GLY A 504 42.52 23.40 -0.21
C GLY A 504 42.51 23.43 1.30
N SER A 505 43.48 22.81 1.94
CA SER A 505 43.69 23.06 3.37
C SER A 505 43.94 24.56 3.53
N VAL A 506 43.14 25.24 4.34
CA VAL A 506 43.34 26.65 4.75
C VAL A 506 44.74 26.85 5.37
N TYR A 507 45.47 25.75 5.64
CA TYR A 507 46.85 25.72 6.16
C TYR A 507 47.93 25.71 5.05
N ASP A 508 47.56 25.45 3.79
CA ASP A 508 48.56 25.48 2.70
C ASP A 508 48.88 26.91 2.22
N ASP A 509 47.96 27.85 2.41
CA ASP A 509 48.12 29.29 2.07
C ASP A 509 48.61 30.16 3.22
N ARG A 510 48.66 29.65 4.46
CA ARG A 510 49.21 30.34 5.61
C ARG A 510 50.46 29.63 6.09
N GLY A 511 51.65 30.09 5.62
CA GLY A 511 52.92 29.67 6.15
C GLY A 511 52.95 29.65 7.67
N ILE A 512 53.63 28.66 8.27
CA ILE A 512 53.82 28.52 9.71
C ILE A 512 54.47 29.79 10.24
N ILE A 513 53.73 30.58 11.02
CA ILE A 513 54.32 31.65 11.80
C ILE A 513 54.87 31.00 13.08
N VAL A 514 56.18 30.83 13.13
CA VAL A 514 56.91 30.46 14.35
C VAL A 514 57.14 31.73 15.16
N PHE A 515 56.60 31.77 16.39
CA PHE A 515 56.93 32.78 17.38
C PHE A 515 58.15 32.34 18.20
#